data_708ae9efc52027829ce4cac7ca00ffed
#
_entry.id   708ae9efc52027829ce4cac7ca00ffed
#
_cell.length_a   1.000
_cell.length_b   1.000
_cell.length_c   1.000
_cell.angle_alpha   90.00
_cell.angle_beta   90.00
_cell.angle_gamma   90.00
#
_symmetry.space_group_name_H-M   'P 1'
#
loop_
_entity.id
_entity.type
_entity.pdbx_description
1 polymer ?
#
loop_
_entity_poly.entity_id
_entity_poly.type
_entity_poly.pdbx_seq_one_letter_code
_entity_poly.pdbx_strand_id
1 'polypeptide(L)'
;MSERNTAIVLAAGQGKRMHSKVQKQFLEIQGYPVLYYSLRCFQESPLIQDIILVTGEESISYCKEEIVQKYGFTKVSAVIPGGKERYDSVWMGLKAVKDDLPKEATEGIVFIHDGARPMVSEDILERCFQDAQKYNACVAAVPVKDTIKIADENGFAETTPRRDRVWQVQ
;
A
#
# COMPACT_ATOMS: atom_id res chain seq x y z
N MET A 1 -2.66 21.88 16.20
CA MET A 1 -2.58 20.40 16.34
C MET A 1 -1.91 19.92 15.07
N SER A 2 -0.86 19.14 15.14
CA SER A 2 -0.20 18.65 13.92
C SER A 2 -1.01 17.48 13.35
N GLU A 3 -1.45 17.60 12.11
CA GLU A 3 -2.00 16.49 11.33
C GLU A 3 -0.99 15.34 11.34
N ARG A 4 -1.45 14.11 11.63
CA ARG A 4 -0.61 12.92 11.62
C ARG A 4 -1.00 12.00 10.47
N ASN A 5 -0.23 12.03 9.41
CA ASN A 5 -0.46 11.16 8.28
C ASN A 5 0.23 9.81 8.48
N THR A 6 -0.52 8.74 8.27
CA THR A 6 -0.03 7.37 8.47
C THR A 6 -0.08 6.58 7.17
N ALA A 7 0.99 5.85 6.87
CA ALA A 7 1.01 4.91 5.76
C ALA A 7 0.73 3.47 6.26
N ILE A 8 -0.25 2.81 5.68
CA ILE A 8 -0.51 1.37 5.85
C ILE A 8 0.10 0.65 4.66
N VAL A 9 1.19 -0.08 4.88
CA VAL A 9 1.89 -0.84 3.84
C VAL A 9 1.49 -2.31 3.93
N LEU A 10 0.80 -2.80 2.90
CA LEU A 10 0.24 -4.15 2.84
C LEU A 10 1.25 -5.14 2.25
N ALA A 11 1.73 -6.08 3.04
CA ALA A 11 2.68 -7.11 2.67
C ALA A 11 2.23 -8.53 3.06
N ALA A 12 0.92 -8.74 3.34
CA ALA A 12 0.35 -10.03 3.75
C ALA A 12 0.04 -10.98 2.58
N GLY A 13 0.18 -10.53 1.33
CA GLY A 13 -0.16 -11.32 0.15
C GLY A 13 0.77 -12.52 -0.05
N GLN A 14 0.19 -13.72 -0.19
CA GLN A 14 0.94 -14.98 -0.38
C GLN A 14 1.53 -15.16 -1.79
N GLY A 15 1.24 -14.26 -2.74
CA GLY A 15 1.81 -14.31 -4.09
C GLY A 15 1.48 -15.56 -4.90
N LYS A 16 0.34 -16.24 -4.66
CA LYS A 16 -0.06 -17.54 -5.26
C LYS A 16 0.12 -17.64 -6.77
N ARG A 17 0.02 -16.50 -7.48
CA ARG A 17 0.16 -16.43 -8.95
C ARG A 17 1.60 -16.55 -9.47
N MET A 18 2.61 -16.40 -8.61
CA MET A 18 4.00 -16.38 -9.04
C MET A 18 4.72 -17.74 -8.96
N HIS A 19 4.06 -18.79 -8.42
CA HIS A 19 4.65 -20.13 -8.23
C HIS A 19 6.05 -20.12 -7.57
N SER A 20 6.38 -19.07 -6.82
CA SER A 20 7.65 -18.91 -6.11
C SER A 20 7.52 -19.40 -4.68
N LYS A 21 8.60 -20.01 -4.14
CA LYS A 21 8.70 -20.35 -2.71
C LYS A 21 8.87 -19.11 -1.83
N VAL A 22 9.34 -18.00 -2.40
CA VAL A 22 9.51 -16.72 -1.71
C VAL A 22 8.33 -15.82 -2.06
N GLN A 23 7.73 -15.18 -1.06
CA GLN A 23 6.63 -14.25 -1.26
C GLN A 23 7.12 -13.03 -2.06
N LYS A 24 6.27 -12.50 -2.96
CA LYS A 24 6.61 -11.45 -3.94
C LYS A 24 7.29 -10.23 -3.30
N GLN A 25 6.81 -9.79 -2.16
CA GLN A 25 7.33 -8.62 -1.44
C GLN A 25 8.73 -8.83 -0.86
N PHE A 26 9.18 -10.07 -0.74
CA PHE A 26 10.52 -10.42 -0.23
C PHE A 26 11.49 -10.85 -1.34
N LEU A 27 11.06 -10.87 -2.61
CA LEU A 27 11.98 -11.03 -3.73
C LEU A 27 12.93 -9.83 -3.77
N GLU A 28 14.19 -10.09 -4.15
CA GLU A 28 15.20 -9.03 -4.18
C GLU A 28 15.30 -8.36 -5.54
N ILE A 29 15.47 -7.04 -5.51
CA ILE A 29 15.85 -6.20 -6.63
C ILE A 29 17.12 -5.47 -6.21
N GLN A 30 18.22 -5.65 -6.91
CA GLN A 30 19.52 -5.04 -6.60
C GLN A 30 19.99 -5.26 -5.15
N GLY A 31 19.72 -6.46 -4.59
CA GLY A 31 20.12 -6.84 -3.24
C GLY A 31 19.22 -6.32 -2.11
N TYR A 32 18.09 -5.71 -2.43
CA TYR A 32 17.09 -5.27 -1.46
C TYR A 32 15.72 -5.92 -1.72
N PRO A 33 14.99 -6.34 -0.69
CA PRO A 33 13.62 -6.84 -0.86
C PRO A 33 12.72 -5.81 -1.54
N VAL A 34 11.78 -6.24 -2.37
CA VAL A 34 10.79 -5.34 -3.00
C VAL A 34 10.11 -4.43 -1.98
N LEU A 35 9.76 -4.97 -0.83
CA LEU A 35 9.15 -4.23 0.28
C LEU A 35 10.01 -3.05 0.78
N TYR A 36 11.35 -3.19 0.72
CA TYR A 36 12.28 -2.14 1.12
C TYR A 36 12.03 -0.83 0.37
N TYR A 37 11.81 -0.89 -0.95
CA TYR A 37 11.63 0.31 -1.77
C TYR A 37 10.34 1.05 -1.42
N SER A 38 9.25 0.32 -1.15
CA SER A 38 8.00 0.92 -0.68
C SER A 38 8.19 1.58 0.69
N LEU A 39 8.76 0.86 1.65
CA LEU A 39 9.00 1.41 3.00
C LEU A 39 9.95 2.61 2.97
N ARG A 40 10.98 2.56 2.14
CA ARG A 40 11.93 3.66 1.98
C ARG A 40 11.26 4.94 1.50
N CYS A 41 10.39 4.88 0.50
CA CYS A 41 9.66 6.04 0.02
C CYS A 41 8.85 6.70 1.14
N PHE A 42 8.10 5.93 1.94
CA PHE A 42 7.33 6.46 3.07
C PHE A 42 8.22 6.93 4.23
N GLN A 43 9.34 6.25 4.49
CA GLN A 43 10.32 6.65 5.52
C GLN A 43 10.95 8.00 5.20
N GLU A 44 11.29 8.25 3.93
CA GLU A 44 11.95 9.49 3.49
C GLU A 44 10.95 10.64 3.28
N SER A 45 9.67 10.37 3.05
CA SER A 45 8.65 11.38 2.81
C SER A 45 8.39 12.26 4.05
N PRO A 46 8.44 13.60 3.92
CA PRO A 46 8.09 14.52 5.00
C PRO A 46 6.58 14.51 5.31
N LEU A 47 5.76 14.04 4.38
CA LEU A 47 4.31 13.95 4.55
C LEU A 47 3.90 12.88 5.56
N ILE A 48 4.71 11.85 5.75
CA ILE A 48 4.37 10.67 6.56
C ILE A 48 5.07 10.74 7.91
N GLN A 49 4.31 10.65 8.98
CA GLN A 49 4.83 10.61 10.35
C GLN A 49 4.91 9.19 10.89
N ASP A 50 4.10 8.28 10.35
CA ASP A 50 3.95 6.94 10.89
C ASP A 50 3.70 5.90 9.81
N ILE A 51 4.20 4.67 10.00
CA ILE A 51 4.02 3.55 9.09
C ILE A 51 3.54 2.34 9.87
N ILE A 52 2.44 1.73 9.42
CA ILE A 52 1.97 0.43 9.90
C ILE A 52 2.22 -0.60 8.80
N LEU A 53 3.07 -1.56 9.09
CA LEU A 53 3.36 -2.67 8.19
C LEU A 53 2.43 -3.84 8.49
N VAL A 54 1.61 -4.22 7.51
CA VAL A 54 0.67 -5.36 7.63
C VAL A 54 1.23 -6.53 6.84
N THR A 55 1.56 -7.63 7.51
CA THR A 55 2.19 -8.80 6.88
C THR A 55 1.50 -10.11 7.26
N GLY A 56 1.91 -11.25 6.69
CA GLY A 56 1.47 -12.56 7.17
C GLY A 56 1.96 -12.80 8.61
N GLU A 57 1.17 -13.49 9.42
CA GLU A 57 1.51 -13.76 10.82
C GLU A 57 2.89 -14.45 10.95
N GLU A 58 3.16 -15.39 10.05
CA GLU A 58 4.43 -16.11 9.97
C GLU A 58 5.63 -15.24 9.59
N SER A 59 5.39 -14.07 9.02
CA SER A 59 6.43 -13.16 8.53
C SER A 59 6.69 -11.98 9.47
N ILE A 60 5.99 -11.86 10.59
CA ILE A 60 6.11 -10.72 11.51
C ILE A 60 7.54 -10.56 12.04
N SER A 61 8.12 -11.64 12.59
CA SER A 61 9.49 -11.61 13.14
C SER A 61 10.51 -11.25 12.05
N TYR A 62 10.41 -11.89 10.89
CA TYR A 62 11.26 -11.58 9.74
C TYR A 62 11.15 -10.10 9.33
N CYS A 63 9.94 -9.56 9.22
CA CYS A 63 9.75 -8.16 8.86
C CYS A 63 10.32 -7.21 9.92
N LYS A 64 10.19 -7.53 11.22
CA LYS A 64 10.75 -6.72 12.29
C LYS A 64 12.28 -6.69 12.26
N GLU A 65 12.91 -7.85 12.16
CA GLU A 65 14.36 -8.01 12.29
C GLU A 65 15.08 -7.72 10.97
N GLU A 66 14.70 -8.41 9.88
CA GLU A 66 15.42 -8.38 8.61
C GLU A 66 15.01 -7.22 7.69
N ILE A 67 13.86 -6.56 7.97
CA ILE A 67 13.41 -5.43 7.17
C ILE A 67 13.46 -4.14 8.00
N VAL A 68 12.67 -4.04 9.06
CA VAL A 68 12.51 -2.78 9.79
C VAL A 68 13.81 -2.40 10.53
N GLN A 69 14.35 -3.28 11.36
CA GLN A 69 15.55 -3.00 12.15
C GLN A 69 16.80 -2.92 11.26
N LYS A 70 16.98 -3.89 10.37
CA LYS A 70 18.15 -3.97 9.49
C LYS A 70 18.35 -2.75 8.62
N TYR A 71 17.27 -2.19 8.09
CA TYR A 71 17.32 -1.02 7.20
C TYR A 71 16.98 0.30 7.90
N GLY A 72 16.74 0.30 9.22
CA GLY A 72 16.53 1.49 10.02
C GLY A 72 15.24 2.26 9.72
N PHE A 73 14.15 1.56 9.45
CA PHE A 73 12.84 2.19 9.20
C PHE A 73 12.20 2.67 10.51
N THR A 74 12.62 3.83 10.99
CA THR A 74 12.24 4.38 12.30
C THR A 74 10.79 4.85 12.37
N LYS A 75 10.16 5.16 11.24
CA LYS A 75 8.73 5.51 11.18
C LYS A 75 7.80 4.29 11.26
N VAL A 76 8.31 3.07 11.15
CA VAL A 76 7.49 1.86 11.32
C VAL A 76 7.21 1.66 12.80
N SER A 77 6.04 2.10 13.25
CA SER A 77 5.59 1.99 14.65
C SER A 77 5.04 0.61 14.98
N ALA A 78 4.41 -0.05 14.01
CA ALA A 78 3.82 -1.37 14.21
C ALA A 78 4.02 -2.31 13.01
N VAL A 79 4.27 -3.60 13.31
CA VAL A 79 4.21 -4.71 12.35
C VAL A 79 3.15 -5.66 12.85
N ILE A 80 2.05 -5.77 12.12
CA ILE A 80 0.83 -6.47 12.53
C ILE A 80 0.41 -7.55 11.53
N PRO A 81 -0.33 -8.58 11.98
CA PRO A 81 -0.87 -9.58 11.07
C PRO A 81 -1.96 -9.00 10.17
N GLY A 82 -1.98 -9.40 8.91
CA GLY A 82 -3.08 -9.15 7.98
C GLY A 82 -4.22 -10.16 8.14
N GLY A 83 -5.31 -9.92 7.43
CA GLY A 83 -6.44 -10.84 7.36
C GLY A 83 -6.37 -11.78 6.15
N LYS A 84 -7.45 -12.53 5.95
CA LYS A 84 -7.56 -13.50 4.87
C LYS A 84 -7.56 -12.85 3.48
N GLU A 85 -8.24 -11.74 3.37
CA GLU A 85 -8.37 -10.97 2.13
C GLU A 85 -7.69 -9.59 2.26
N ARG A 86 -7.48 -8.91 1.11
CA ARG A 86 -6.84 -7.60 1.09
C ARG A 86 -7.59 -6.57 1.96
N TYR A 87 -8.91 -6.54 1.87
CA TYR A 87 -9.74 -5.61 2.64
C TYR A 87 -9.68 -5.89 4.15
N ASP A 88 -9.54 -7.15 4.58
CA ASP A 88 -9.33 -7.48 6.00
C ASP A 88 -7.99 -6.90 6.50
N SER A 89 -6.93 -7.02 5.68
CA SER A 89 -5.62 -6.47 6.00
C SER A 89 -5.66 -4.93 6.10
N VAL A 90 -6.38 -4.27 5.19
CA VAL A 90 -6.64 -2.82 5.27
C VAL A 90 -7.37 -2.47 6.57
N TRP A 91 -8.40 -3.22 6.92
CA TRP A 91 -9.18 -3.00 8.13
C TRP A 91 -8.34 -3.16 9.41
N MET A 92 -7.45 -4.17 9.46
CA MET A 92 -6.52 -4.35 10.58
C MET A 92 -5.56 -3.16 10.70
N GLY A 93 -5.03 -2.68 9.57
CA GLY A 93 -4.20 -1.48 9.55
C GLY A 93 -4.94 -0.23 10.06
N LEU A 94 -6.18 -0.01 9.59
CA LEU A 94 -7.01 1.12 10.04
C LEU A 94 -7.34 1.06 11.55
N LYS A 95 -7.57 -0.14 12.09
CA LYS A 95 -7.74 -0.31 13.54
C LYS A 95 -6.47 0.08 14.30
N ALA A 96 -5.30 -0.38 13.83
CA ALA A 96 -4.04 -0.02 14.47
C ALA A 96 -3.78 1.49 14.42
N VAL A 97 -4.07 2.16 13.30
CA VAL A 97 -4.01 3.63 13.23
C VAL A 97 -4.88 4.27 14.31
N LYS A 98 -6.11 3.79 14.49
CA LYS A 98 -7.05 4.35 15.47
C LYS A 98 -6.60 4.13 16.92
N ASP A 99 -6.05 2.94 17.22
CA ASP A 99 -5.66 2.55 18.57
C ASP A 99 -4.36 3.26 19.02
N ASP A 100 -3.45 3.56 18.08
CA ASP A 100 -2.18 4.24 18.33
C ASP A 100 -2.29 5.78 18.33
N LEU A 101 -3.39 6.34 17.82
CA LEU A 101 -3.57 7.79 17.82
C LEU A 101 -3.93 8.31 19.21
N PRO A 102 -3.25 9.38 19.70
CA PRO A 102 -3.76 10.15 20.81
C PRO A 102 -5.21 10.56 20.54
N LYS A 103 -6.07 10.56 21.56
CA LYS A 103 -7.49 10.93 21.43
C LYS A 103 -7.71 12.30 20.79
N GLU A 104 -6.69 13.16 20.83
CA GLU A 104 -6.68 14.49 20.26
C GLU A 104 -6.20 14.55 18.79
N ALA A 105 -5.60 13.47 18.26
CA ALA A 105 -5.11 13.39 16.88
C ALA A 105 -6.18 12.72 15.98
N THR A 106 -7.29 13.42 15.76
CA THR A 106 -8.40 12.91 14.92
C THR A 106 -8.30 13.34 13.46
N GLU A 107 -7.28 14.13 13.10
CA GLU A 107 -7.11 14.71 11.78
C GLU A 107 -5.80 14.23 11.15
N GLY A 108 -5.91 13.68 9.94
CA GLY A 108 -4.79 13.21 9.16
C GLY A 108 -5.25 12.34 7.99
N ILE A 109 -4.35 12.10 7.05
CA ILE A 109 -4.61 11.27 5.87
C ILE A 109 -3.96 9.90 6.06
N VAL A 110 -4.71 8.85 5.74
CA VAL A 110 -4.21 7.48 5.73
C VAL A 110 -3.88 7.08 4.28
N PHE A 111 -2.62 6.76 4.04
CA PHE A 111 -2.14 6.21 2.78
C PHE A 111 -2.20 4.68 2.84
N ILE A 112 -2.84 4.04 1.88
CA ILE A 112 -2.92 2.57 1.80
C ILE A 112 -2.16 2.13 0.56
N HIS A 113 -1.08 1.36 0.75
CA HIS A 113 -0.17 0.98 -0.32
C HIS A 113 0.14 -0.51 -0.32
N ASP A 114 0.21 -1.11 -1.51
CA ASP A 114 0.65 -2.49 -1.67
C ASP A 114 2.19 -2.56 -1.60
N GLY A 115 2.76 -3.17 -0.56
CA GLY A 115 4.20 -3.26 -0.32
C GLY A 115 5.01 -4.00 -1.42
N ALA A 116 4.32 -4.68 -2.33
CA ALA A 116 4.92 -5.30 -3.50
C ALA A 116 4.95 -4.38 -4.75
N ARG A 117 4.69 -3.08 -4.60
CA ARG A 117 4.76 -2.06 -5.66
C ARG A 117 5.89 -1.06 -5.38
N PRO A 118 7.13 -1.36 -5.81
CA PRO A 118 8.32 -0.59 -5.41
C PRO A 118 8.45 0.79 -6.08
N MET A 119 7.59 1.10 -7.05
CA MET A 119 7.75 2.31 -7.89
C MET A 119 6.92 3.50 -7.42
N VAL A 120 6.46 3.50 -6.17
CA VAL A 120 5.86 4.69 -5.56
C VAL A 120 6.92 5.78 -5.40
N SER A 121 6.57 7.04 -5.67
CA SER A 121 7.49 8.19 -5.58
C SER A 121 6.88 9.30 -4.74
N GLU A 122 7.72 10.20 -4.24
CA GLU A 122 7.27 11.36 -3.47
C GLU A 122 6.27 12.23 -4.25
N ASP A 123 6.48 12.44 -5.55
CA ASP A 123 5.54 13.17 -6.41
C ASP A 123 4.13 12.54 -6.43
N ILE A 124 4.04 11.21 -6.40
CA ILE A 124 2.74 10.51 -6.29
C ILE A 124 2.13 10.75 -4.92
N LEU A 125 2.92 10.69 -3.84
CA LEU A 125 2.43 10.93 -2.48
C LEU A 125 1.92 12.36 -2.32
N GLU A 126 2.66 13.36 -2.81
CA GLU A 126 2.25 14.78 -2.75
C GLU A 126 0.94 15.03 -3.49
N ARG A 127 0.80 14.53 -4.73
CA ARG A 127 -0.44 14.70 -5.50
C ARG A 127 -1.62 14.01 -4.82
N CYS A 128 -1.43 12.77 -4.34
CA CYS A 128 -2.48 12.08 -3.60
C CYS A 128 -2.85 12.80 -2.30
N PHE A 129 -1.87 13.37 -1.60
CA PHE A 129 -2.10 14.16 -0.40
C PHE A 129 -2.98 15.39 -0.68
N GLN A 130 -2.59 16.19 -1.67
CA GLN A 130 -3.32 17.40 -2.06
C GLN A 130 -4.76 17.09 -2.50
N ASP A 131 -4.94 16.03 -3.31
CA ASP A 131 -6.27 15.63 -3.75
C ASP A 131 -7.11 15.06 -2.60
N ALA A 132 -6.52 14.30 -1.68
CA ALA A 132 -7.23 13.78 -0.52
C ALA A 132 -7.65 14.90 0.44
N GLN A 133 -6.83 15.92 0.65
CA GLN A 133 -7.22 17.12 1.42
C GLN A 133 -8.40 17.86 0.78
N LYS A 134 -8.41 17.95 -0.54
CA LYS A 134 -9.44 18.70 -1.27
C LYS A 134 -10.75 17.94 -1.42
N TYR A 135 -10.67 16.62 -1.67
CA TYR A 135 -11.81 15.79 -2.06
C TYR A 135 -12.17 14.72 -1.03
N ASN A 136 -11.47 14.66 0.10
CA ASN A 136 -11.59 13.68 1.19
C ASN A 136 -11.20 12.24 0.82
N ALA A 137 -10.92 11.93 -0.43
CA ALA A 137 -10.40 10.64 -0.89
C ALA A 137 -9.83 10.77 -2.30
N CYS A 138 -8.77 10.03 -2.59
CA CYS A 138 -8.24 9.87 -3.93
C CYS A 138 -7.64 8.47 -4.11
N VAL A 139 -7.37 8.12 -5.36
CA VAL A 139 -6.66 6.89 -5.72
C VAL A 139 -5.72 7.17 -6.89
N ALA A 140 -4.49 6.66 -6.79
CA ALA A 140 -3.53 6.74 -7.89
C ALA A 140 -3.97 5.83 -9.04
N ALA A 141 -4.07 6.39 -10.24
CA ALA A 141 -4.49 5.66 -11.42
C ALA A 141 -3.81 6.20 -12.68
N VAL A 142 -3.78 5.37 -13.72
CA VAL A 142 -3.32 5.75 -15.05
C VAL A 142 -4.41 5.50 -16.11
N PRO A 143 -4.53 6.35 -17.13
CA PRO A 143 -5.46 6.09 -18.23
C PRO A 143 -5.09 4.77 -18.93
N VAL A 144 -6.08 3.94 -19.26
CA VAL A 144 -5.80 2.71 -20.02
C VAL A 144 -5.33 3.05 -21.44
N LYS A 145 -4.29 2.36 -21.88
CA LYS A 145 -3.75 2.49 -23.25
C LYS A 145 -4.44 1.55 -24.24
N ASP A 146 -4.82 0.36 -23.76
CA ASP A 146 -5.44 -0.68 -24.55
C ASP A 146 -6.95 -0.49 -24.72
N THR A 147 -7.53 -1.12 -25.74
CA THR A 147 -8.99 -1.18 -25.89
C THR A 147 -9.56 -2.21 -24.95
N ILE A 148 -10.38 -1.76 -24.01
CA ILE A 148 -11.07 -2.64 -23.06
C ILE A 148 -12.38 -3.14 -23.66
N LYS A 149 -12.64 -4.43 -23.49
CA LYS A 149 -13.92 -5.06 -23.78
C LYS A 149 -14.55 -5.56 -22.48
N ILE A 150 -15.82 -5.28 -22.32
CA ILE A 150 -16.63 -5.93 -21.27
C ILE A 150 -17.23 -7.17 -21.91
N ALA A 151 -17.00 -8.32 -21.28
CA ALA A 151 -17.52 -9.60 -21.74
C ALA A 151 -18.87 -9.93 -21.07
N ASP A 152 -19.74 -10.63 -21.81
CA ASP A 152 -20.93 -11.26 -21.25
C ASP A 152 -20.58 -12.52 -20.44
N GLU A 153 -21.60 -13.19 -19.89
CA GLU A 153 -21.47 -14.41 -19.10
C GLU A 153 -20.83 -15.58 -19.88
N ASN A 154 -20.89 -15.57 -21.21
CA ASN A 154 -20.35 -16.60 -22.10
C ASN A 154 -18.94 -16.26 -22.60
N GLY A 155 -18.38 -15.09 -22.20
CA GLY A 155 -17.06 -14.63 -22.61
C GLY A 155 -17.01 -13.90 -23.95
N PHE A 156 -18.15 -13.57 -24.55
CA PHE A 156 -18.20 -12.75 -25.76
C PHE A 156 -18.18 -11.26 -25.43
N ALA A 157 -17.63 -10.45 -26.34
CA ALA A 157 -17.57 -9.01 -26.16
C ALA A 157 -18.98 -8.39 -26.21
N GLU A 158 -19.48 -7.90 -25.08
CA GLU A 158 -20.78 -7.25 -24.96
C GLU A 158 -20.69 -5.76 -25.33
N THR A 159 -19.68 -5.05 -24.75
CA THR A 159 -19.53 -3.62 -24.99
C THR A 159 -18.07 -3.17 -24.97
N THR A 160 -17.84 -1.97 -25.48
CA THR A 160 -16.52 -1.32 -25.48
C THR A 160 -16.68 0.04 -24.81
N PRO A 161 -16.21 0.23 -23.57
CA PRO A 161 -16.30 1.51 -22.89
C PRO A 161 -15.41 2.54 -23.61
N ARG A 162 -15.80 3.80 -23.50
CA ARG A 162 -14.98 4.92 -23.98
C ARG A 162 -13.66 4.94 -23.23
N ARG A 163 -12.52 4.88 -23.95
CA ARG A 163 -11.17 4.81 -23.36
C ARG A 163 -10.84 5.98 -22.44
N ASP A 164 -11.30 7.18 -22.79
CA ASP A 164 -11.12 8.40 -22.01
C ASP A 164 -11.81 8.39 -20.63
N ARG A 165 -12.64 7.38 -20.37
CA ARG A 165 -13.36 7.18 -19.09
C ARG A 165 -12.87 5.97 -18.29
N VAL A 166 -11.86 5.25 -18.79
CA VAL A 166 -11.36 4.02 -18.16
C VAL A 166 -9.95 4.27 -17.61
N TRP A 167 -9.80 4.02 -16.32
CA TRP A 167 -8.55 4.21 -15.62
C TRP A 167 -8.14 2.91 -14.94
N GLN A 168 -6.85 2.61 -14.98
CA GLN A 168 -6.26 1.48 -14.28
C GLN A 168 -5.75 1.97 -12.93
N VAL A 169 -6.38 1.50 -11.87
CA VAL A 169 -6.02 1.82 -10.48
C VAL A 169 -4.75 1.06 -10.08
N GLN A 170 -3.87 1.74 -9.39
CA GLN A 170 -2.60 1.21 -8.90
C GLN A 170 -2.68 0.82 -7.42
#